data_59ccb07a3a4e98a491b150caa818efb9
#
_entry.id   59ccb07a3a4e98a491b150caa818efb9
#
_cell.length_a   1.000
_cell.length_b   1.000
_cell.length_c   1.000
_cell.angle_alpha   90.00
_cell.angle_beta   90.00
_cell.angle_gamma   90.00
#
_symmetry.space_group_name_H-M   'P 1'
#
loop_
_entity.id
_entity.type
_entity.pdbx_description
1 polymer ?
#
loop_
_entity_poly.entity_id
_entity_poly.type
_entity_poly.pdbx_seq_one_letter_code
_entity_poly.pdbx_strand_id
1 'polypeptide(L)'
;MGGAVSDGRALAAALRDPATVGALDADGWTSLIAIARAEQMIGALAHRLAGLPVPPAVARLLGDARASAEQGRTAALWEAEMARRALAPLGVPVVLLKGTAYVAAGLEAGVGRSIGDLDILVPRTSLDTVEQVLLAAGWEWVKPDPYDDAYYRRWMHEL
;
A
#
# COMPACT_ATOMS: atom_id res chain seq x y z
N MET A 1 10.10 32.11 13.07
CA MET A 1 10.82 30.89 12.60
C MET A 1 9.87 30.13 11.68
N GLY A 2 10.04 30.32 10.37
CA GLY A 2 9.22 29.64 9.39
C GLY A 2 9.63 28.19 9.31
N GLY A 3 8.74 27.27 9.70
CA GLY A 3 8.90 25.88 9.40
C GLY A 3 8.97 25.74 7.87
N ALA A 4 10.08 25.23 7.33
CA ALA A 4 10.18 24.89 5.94
C ALA A 4 9.05 23.90 5.63
N VAL A 5 8.08 24.32 4.84
CA VAL A 5 7.10 23.40 4.23
C VAL A 5 7.94 22.42 3.44
N SER A 6 8.02 21.20 3.95
CA SER A 6 8.77 20.12 3.34
C SER A 6 8.12 19.84 1.97
N ASP A 7 8.82 20.30 0.92
CA ASP A 7 8.31 20.28 -0.45
C ASP A 7 8.46 18.87 -1.03
N GLY A 8 7.37 18.22 -1.42
CA GLY A 8 7.36 16.90 -2.06
C GLY A 8 8.16 16.80 -3.36
N ARG A 9 8.67 17.93 -3.89
CA ARG A 9 9.51 17.98 -5.10
C ARG A 9 10.78 17.16 -4.96
N ALA A 10 11.43 17.17 -3.79
CA ALA A 10 12.63 16.38 -3.55
C ALA A 10 12.34 14.88 -3.65
N LEU A 11 11.21 14.42 -3.09
CA LEU A 11 10.77 13.04 -3.21
C LEU A 11 10.44 12.67 -4.65
N ALA A 12 9.70 13.52 -5.36
CA ALA A 12 9.37 13.31 -6.77
C ALA A 12 10.61 13.26 -7.65
N ALA A 13 11.61 14.12 -7.38
CA ALA A 13 12.89 14.12 -8.09
C ALA A 13 13.66 12.82 -7.83
N ALA A 14 13.80 12.39 -6.59
CA ALA A 14 14.50 11.17 -6.21
C ALA A 14 13.82 9.89 -6.76
N LEU A 15 12.51 9.86 -6.84
CA LEU A 15 11.76 8.75 -7.44
C LEU A 15 11.94 8.71 -8.97
N ARG A 16 11.99 9.86 -9.63
CA ARG A 16 12.18 9.96 -11.07
C ARG A 16 13.63 9.70 -11.49
N ASP A 17 14.56 10.35 -10.81
CA ASP A 17 15.99 10.26 -11.04
C ASP A 17 16.72 10.05 -9.71
N PRO A 18 17.01 8.78 -9.36
CA PRO A 18 17.66 8.44 -8.09
C PRO A 18 19.03 9.08 -7.87
N ALA A 19 19.75 9.46 -8.93
CA ALA A 19 21.06 10.09 -8.81
C ALA A 19 21.01 11.47 -8.14
N THR A 20 19.85 12.11 -8.14
CA THR A 20 19.65 13.44 -7.51
C THR A 20 19.92 13.44 -6.00
N VAL A 21 19.85 12.30 -5.33
CA VAL A 21 20.12 12.20 -3.89
C VAL A 21 21.60 12.37 -3.56
N GLY A 22 22.50 12.23 -4.52
CA GLY A 22 23.94 12.41 -4.33
C GLY A 22 24.34 13.83 -3.93
N ALA A 23 23.48 14.82 -4.17
CA ALA A 23 23.70 16.21 -3.80
C ALA A 23 23.11 16.58 -2.41
N LEU A 24 22.43 15.65 -1.71
CA LEU A 24 21.78 15.92 -0.44
C LEU A 24 22.78 15.94 0.71
N ASP A 25 22.70 16.98 1.54
CA ASP A 25 23.33 17.06 2.85
C ASP A 25 22.47 16.34 3.91
N ALA A 26 22.88 16.41 5.17
CA ALA A 26 22.18 15.75 6.29
C ALA A 26 20.73 16.22 6.47
N ASP A 27 20.48 17.52 6.29
CA ASP A 27 19.16 18.13 6.42
C ASP A 27 18.26 17.74 5.23
N GLY A 28 18.83 17.68 4.03
CA GLY A 28 18.17 17.20 2.83
C GLY A 28 17.74 15.75 2.96
N TRP A 29 18.59 14.87 3.48
CA TRP A 29 18.24 13.48 3.78
C TRP A 29 17.14 13.37 4.83
N THR A 30 17.23 14.14 5.92
CA THR A 30 16.22 14.14 6.97
C THR A 30 14.85 14.54 6.41
N SER A 31 14.83 15.61 5.61
CA SER A 31 13.61 16.10 4.96
C SER A 31 13.04 15.07 3.96
N LEU A 32 13.87 14.49 3.12
CA LEU A 32 13.45 13.48 2.13
C LEU A 32 12.82 12.25 2.80
N ILE A 33 13.45 11.73 3.85
CA ILE A 33 12.94 10.57 4.60
C ILE A 33 11.62 10.92 5.31
N ALA A 34 11.51 12.10 5.91
CA ALA A 34 10.30 12.55 6.59
C ALA A 34 9.11 12.63 5.61
N ILE A 35 9.32 13.24 4.43
CA ILE A 35 8.29 13.31 3.39
C ILE A 35 7.92 11.91 2.88
N ALA A 36 8.92 11.07 2.57
CA ALA A 36 8.67 9.73 2.04
C ALA A 36 7.87 8.86 3.03
N ARG A 37 8.04 9.07 4.34
CA ARG A 37 7.21 8.41 5.37
C ARG A 37 5.80 8.98 5.42
N ALA A 38 5.66 10.30 5.44
CA ALA A 38 4.37 10.98 5.50
C ALA A 38 3.47 10.60 4.32
N GLU A 39 4.06 10.47 3.14
CA GLU A 39 3.38 10.08 1.89
C GLU A 39 3.30 8.55 1.68
N GLN A 40 3.71 7.74 2.67
CA GLN A 40 3.75 6.28 2.59
C GLN A 40 4.58 5.73 1.40
N MET A 41 5.57 6.49 0.95
CA MET A 41 6.42 6.17 -0.21
C MET A 41 7.84 5.74 0.17
N ILE A 42 8.13 5.56 1.46
CA ILE A 42 9.48 5.22 1.93
C ILE A 42 9.97 3.87 1.36
N GLY A 43 9.09 2.89 1.21
CA GLY A 43 9.42 1.60 0.60
C GLY A 43 9.74 1.74 -0.91
N ALA A 44 8.94 2.52 -1.65
CA ALA A 44 9.21 2.82 -3.05
C ALA A 44 10.53 3.57 -3.23
N LEU A 45 10.79 4.59 -2.39
CA LEU A 45 12.07 5.30 -2.37
C LEU A 45 13.23 4.33 -2.10
N ALA A 46 13.09 3.45 -1.12
CA ALA A 46 14.12 2.48 -0.76
C ALA A 46 14.45 1.51 -1.91
N HIS A 47 13.47 1.10 -2.68
CA HIS A 47 13.71 0.30 -3.90
C HIS A 47 14.40 1.11 -4.99
N ARG A 48 13.97 2.35 -5.22
CA ARG A 48 14.57 3.23 -6.25
C ARG A 48 16.03 3.57 -5.96
N LEU A 49 16.40 3.70 -4.69
CA LEU A 49 17.77 4.01 -4.26
C LEU A 49 18.65 2.76 -4.05
N ALA A 50 18.15 1.56 -4.37
CA ALA A 50 18.89 0.33 -4.18
C ALA A 50 20.22 0.34 -4.97
N GLY A 51 21.34 0.07 -4.29
CA GLY A 51 22.67 0.04 -4.90
C GLY A 51 23.35 1.40 -5.02
N LEU A 52 22.68 2.50 -4.71
CA LEU A 52 23.32 3.82 -4.69
C LEU A 52 24.06 4.05 -3.37
N PRO A 53 25.17 4.83 -3.41
CA PRO A 53 25.87 5.25 -2.20
C PRO A 53 24.98 6.23 -1.40
N VAL A 54 24.62 5.83 -0.18
CA VAL A 54 23.84 6.66 0.75
C VAL A 54 24.50 6.63 2.13
N PRO A 55 24.28 7.64 2.99
CA PRO A 55 24.82 7.64 4.35
C PRO A 55 24.43 6.37 5.13
N PRO A 56 25.31 5.80 6.00
CA PRO A 56 25.04 4.52 6.69
C PRO A 56 23.75 4.50 7.50
N ALA A 57 23.39 5.62 8.12
CA ALA A 57 22.14 5.74 8.88
C ALA A 57 20.91 5.65 7.94
N VAL A 58 20.98 6.31 6.78
CA VAL A 58 19.94 6.26 5.74
C VAL A 58 19.85 4.85 5.15
N ALA A 59 20.98 4.20 4.89
CA ALA A 59 21.01 2.83 4.37
C ALA A 59 20.23 1.85 5.27
N ARG A 60 20.40 1.96 6.60
CA ARG A 60 19.64 1.14 7.54
C ARG A 60 18.13 1.41 7.46
N LEU A 61 17.73 2.71 7.50
CA LEU A 61 16.33 3.09 7.40
C LEU A 61 15.67 2.61 6.11
N LEU A 62 16.37 2.73 4.99
CA LEU A 62 15.88 2.24 3.70
C LEU A 62 15.85 0.71 3.63
N GLY A 63 16.79 0.03 4.29
CA GLY A 63 16.80 -1.43 4.45
C GLY A 63 15.56 -1.92 5.19
N ASP A 64 15.26 -1.32 6.34
CA ASP A 64 14.07 -1.61 7.13
C ASP A 64 12.78 -1.33 6.35
N ALA A 65 12.73 -0.22 5.62
CA ALA A 65 11.58 0.13 4.79
C ALA A 65 11.34 -0.88 3.67
N ARG A 66 12.39 -1.41 3.02
CA ARG A 66 12.26 -2.48 2.02
C ARG A 66 11.74 -3.78 2.63
N ALA A 67 12.28 -4.17 3.77
CA ALA A 67 11.83 -5.38 4.47
C ALA A 67 10.36 -5.27 4.87
N SER A 68 9.95 -4.13 5.40
CA SER A 68 8.55 -3.86 5.75
C SER A 68 7.62 -3.87 4.53
N ALA A 69 8.03 -3.27 3.41
CA ALA A 69 7.24 -3.27 2.18
C ALA A 69 7.09 -4.70 1.60
N GLU A 70 8.13 -5.52 1.65
CA GLU A 70 8.06 -6.92 1.18
C GLU A 70 7.19 -7.79 2.10
N GLN A 71 7.23 -7.55 3.40
CA GLN A 71 6.32 -8.19 4.35
C GLN A 71 4.86 -7.81 4.07
N GLY A 72 4.58 -6.53 3.86
CA GLY A 72 3.25 -6.04 3.49
C GLY A 72 2.76 -6.62 2.16
N ARG A 73 3.64 -6.70 1.16
CA ARG A 73 3.35 -7.36 -0.12
C ARG A 73 2.96 -8.82 0.06
N THR A 74 3.72 -9.55 0.85
CA THR A 74 3.46 -10.97 1.12
C THR A 74 2.13 -11.16 1.84
N ALA A 75 1.84 -10.33 2.84
CA ALA A 75 0.57 -10.36 3.56
C ALA A 75 -0.62 -10.06 2.65
N ALA A 76 -0.53 -9.02 1.80
CA ALA A 76 -1.59 -8.65 0.87
C ALA A 76 -1.89 -9.76 -0.16
N LEU A 77 -0.86 -10.41 -0.70
CA LEU A 77 -1.04 -11.54 -1.61
C LEU A 77 -1.63 -12.76 -0.92
N TRP A 78 -1.24 -13.02 0.33
CA TRP A 78 -1.83 -14.09 1.13
C TRP A 78 -3.31 -13.83 1.40
N GLU A 79 -3.67 -12.63 1.81
CA GLU A 79 -5.05 -12.23 2.06
C GLU A 79 -5.92 -12.33 0.80
N ALA A 80 -5.41 -11.84 -0.34
CA ALA A 80 -6.07 -11.99 -1.63
C ALA A 80 -6.31 -13.47 -2.01
N GLU A 81 -5.34 -14.35 -1.72
CA GLU A 81 -5.48 -15.79 -1.98
C GLU A 81 -6.51 -16.43 -1.03
N MET A 82 -6.58 -16.00 0.24
CA MET A 82 -7.61 -16.47 1.18
C MET A 82 -9.01 -16.04 0.71
N ALA A 83 -9.19 -14.78 0.33
CA ALA A 83 -10.44 -14.28 -0.22
C ALA A 83 -10.83 -15.05 -1.51
N ARG A 84 -9.87 -15.23 -2.42
CA ARG A 84 -10.10 -16.02 -3.64
C ARG A 84 -10.60 -17.44 -3.34
N ARG A 85 -10.01 -18.13 -2.36
CA ARG A 85 -10.42 -19.48 -1.96
C ARG A 85 -11.83 -19.49 -1.36
N ALA A 86 -12.11 -18.55 -0.49
CA ALA A 86 -13.43 -18.43 0.14
C ALA A 86 -14.53 -18.16 -0.90
N LEU A 87 -14.26 -17.29 -1.86
CA LEU A 87 -15.23 -16.85 -2.87
C LEU A 87 -15.34 -17.78 -4.10
N ALA A 88 -14.34 -18.64 -4.32
CA ALA A 88 -14.33 -19.53 -5.50
C ALA A 88 -15.61 -20.38 -5.67
N PRO A 89 -16.24 -20.92 -4.60
CA PRO A 89 -17.46 -21.71 -4.75
C PRO A 89 -18.67 -20.93 -5.27
N LEU A 90 -18.64 -19.58 -5.15
CA LEU A 90 -19.74 -18.73 -5.63
C LEU A 90 -19.78 -18.62 -7.15
N GLY A 91 -18.67 -18.88 -7.84
CA GLY A 91 -18.56 -18.74 -9.30
C GLY A 91 -18.77 -17.31 -9.81
N VAL A 92 -18.68 -16.28 -8.93
CA VAL A 92 -18.81 -14.88 -9.32
C VAL A 92 -17.46 -14.30 -9.73
N PRO A 93 -17.41 -13.35 -10.68
CA PRO A 93 -16.18 -12.64 -10.98
C PRO A 93 -15.75 -11.77 -9.80
N VAL A 94 -14.46 -11.89 -9.44
CA VAL A 94 -13.81 -11.08 -8.40
C VAL A 94 -12.59 -10.41 -9.00
N VAL A 95 -12.51 -9.08 -8.95
CA VAL A 95 -11.40 -8.30 -9.50
C VAL A 95 -10.67 -7.63 -8.36
N LEU A 96 -9.36 -7.85 -8.27
CA LEU A 96 -8.50 -7.12 -7.34
C LEU A 96 -8.35 -5.67 -7.79
N LEU A 97 -8.34 -4.75 -6.85
CA LEU A 97 -8.15 -3.33 -7.11
C LEU A 97 -6.91 -2.79 -6.38
N LYS A 98 -6.55 -1.56 -6.71
CA LYS A 98 -5.52 -0.72 -6.04
C LYS A 98 -4.18 -1.45 -5.80
N GLY A 99 -3.66 -1.36 -4.57
CA GLY A 99 -2.34 -1.84 -4.17
C GLY A 99 -2.16 -3.34 -4.38
N THR A 100 -3.11 -4.14 -3.94
CA THR A 100 -3.07 -5.60 -4.08
C THR A 100 -3.10 -6.03 -5.55
N ALA A 101 -3.89 -5.35 -6.40
CA ALA A 101 -3.90 -5.62 -7.84
C ALA A 101 -2.54 -5.36 -8.48
N TYR A 102 -1.84 -4.26 -8.10
CA TYR A 102 -0.53 -3.94 -8.67
C TYR A 102 0.52 -4.98 -8.32
N VAL A 103 0.55 -5.46 -7.07
CA VAL A 103 1.53 -6.48 -6.67
C VAL A 103 1.19 -7.85 -7.25
N ALA A 104 -0.07 -8.21 -7.36
CA ALA A 104 -0.51 -9.46 -7.97
C ALA A 104 -0.19 -9.51 -9.48
N ALA A 105 -0.31 -8.38 -10.17
CA ALA A 105 0.02 -8.25 -11.58
C ALA A 105 1.53 -8.03 -11.83
N GLY A 106 2.37 -7.92 -10.80
CA GLY A 106 3.82 -7.70 -10.94
C GLY A 106 4.17 -6.32 -11.53
N LEU A 107 3.31 -5.32 -11.35
CA LEU A 107 3.54 -3.97 -11.89
C LEU A 107 4.57 -3.20 -11.06
N GLU A 108 5.36 -2.34 -11.73
CA GLU A 108 6.32 -1.46 -11.05
C GLU A 108 5.67 -0.56 -9.98
N ALA A 109 4.42 -0.15 -10.20
CA ALA A 109 3.64 0.64 -9.24
C ALA A 109 3.36 -0.10 -7.91
N GLY A 110 3.52 -1.42 -7.88
CA GLY A 110 3.43 -2.26 -6.68
C GLY A 110 4.75 -2.37 -5.91
N VAL A 111 5.88 -2.02 -6.51
CA VAL A 111 7.20 -2.20 -5.89
C VAL A 111 7.40 -1.22 -4.74
N GLY A 112 7.65 -1.75 -3.54
CA GLY A 112 7.85 -0.93 -2.34
C GLY A 112 6.61 -0.19 -1.84
N ARG A 113 5.44 -0.49 -2.41
CA ARG A 113 4.18 0.13 -2.02
C ARG A 113 3.73 -0.35 -0.64
N SER A 114 3.27 0.58 0.19
CA SER A 114 2.51 0.24 1.40
C SER A 114 1.11 -0.25 0.99
N ILE A 115 0.70 -1.40 1.50
CA ILE A 115 -0.62 -2.00 1.26
C ILE A 115 -1.20 -2.29 2.63
N GLY A 116 -2.36 -1.72 2.93
CA GLY A 116 -3.03 -1.84 4.22
C GLY A 116 -4.35 -2.60 4.16
N ASP A 117 -4.95 -2.68 2.98
CA ASP A 117 -6.29 -3.19 2.75
C ASP A 117 -6.38 -4.03 1.48
N LEU A 118 -7.35 -4.92 1.43
CA LEU A 118 -7.71 -5.72 0.26
C LEU A 118 -8.97 -5.14 -0.38
N ASP A 119 -8.77 -4.42 -1.48
CA ASP A 119 -9.89 -3.93 -2.29
C ASP A 119 -10.26 -4.94 -3.38
N ILE A 120 -11.51 -5.35 -3.41
CA ILE A 120 -12.07 -6.21 -4.46
C ILE A 120 -13.33 -5.58 -5.07
N LEU A 121 -13.54 -5.86 -6.34
CA LEU A 121 -14.77 -5.51 -7.04
C LEU A 121 -15.52 -6.79 -7.38
N VAL A 122 -16.81 -6.81 -7.03
CA VAL A 122 -17.74 -7.92 -7.31
C VAL A 122 -19.04 -7.37 -7.92
N PRO A 123 -19.83 -8.20 -8.62
CA PRO A 123 -21.15 -7.78 -9.08
C PRO A 123 -22.02 -7.32 -7.90
N ARG A 124 -22.70 -6.18 -8.04
CA ARG A 124 -23.56 -5.63 -6.98
C ARG A 124 -24.60 -6.62 -6.46
N THR A 125 -25.15 -7.46 -7.35
CA THR A 125 -26.13 -8.49 -7.00
C THR A 125 -25.56 -9.61 -6.14
N SER A 126 -24.24 -9.73 -6.06
CA SER A 126 -23.54 -10.76 -5.29
C SER A 126 -22.99 -10.22 -3.96
N LEU A 127 -23.11 -8.91 -3.69
CA LEU A 127 -22.45 -8.25 -2.57
C LEU A 127 -22.80 -8.89 -1.22
N ASP A 128 -24.09 -9.06 -0.92
CA ASP A 128 -24.55 -9.66 0.36
C ASP A 128 -24.06 -11.10 0.52
N THR A 129 -24.02 -11.88 -0.58
CA THR A 129 -23.54 -13.27 -0.54
C THR A 129 -22.03 -13.32 -0.34
N VAL A 130 -21.28 -12.45 -1.00
CA VAL A 130 -19.82 -12.32 -0.84
C VAL A 130 -19.48 -11.96 0.59
N GLU A 131 -20.16 -10.96 1.16
CA GLU A 131 -20.01 -10.56 2.56
C GLU A 131 -20.23 -11.74 3.52
N GLN A 132 -21.35 -12.44 3.41
CA GLN A 132 -21.66 -13.60 4.27
C GLN A 132 -20.58 -14.69 4.18
N VAL A 133 -20.08 -14.97 2.99
CA VAL A 133 -19.04 -15.98 2.79
C VAL A 133 -17.71 -15.52 3.40
N LEU A 134 -17.33 -14.26 3.26
CA LEU A 134 -16.11 -13.73 3.87
C LEU A 134 -16.21 -13.76 5.40
N LEU A 135 -17.33 -13.32 5.98
CA LEU A 135 -17.57 -13.40 7.42
C LEU A 135 -17.52 -14.85 7.94
N ALA A 136 -18.12 -15.79 7.21
CA ALA A 136 -18.05 -17.22 7.55
C ALA A 136 -16.63 -17.79 7.46
N ALA A 137 -15.77 -17.19 6.62
CA ALA A 137 -14.37 -17.55 6.46
C ALA A 137 -13.42 -16.85 7.45
N GLY A 138 -13.95 -16.00 8.36
CA GLY A 138 -13.19 -15.39 9.45
C GLY A 138 -12.86 -13.91 9.26
N TRP A 139 -13.37 -13.25 8.22
CA TRP A 139 -13.33 -11.79 8.14
C TRP A 139 -14.29 -11.20 9.17
N GLU A 140 -13.97 -10.04 9.70
CA GLU A 140 -14.74 -9.35 10.73
C GLU A 140 -15.07 -7.92 10.30
N TRP A 141 -16.17 -7.40 10.79
CA TRP A 141 -16.53 -6.01 10.59
C TRP A 141 -15.54 -5.07 11.28
N VAL A 142 -15.01 -4.11 10.53
CA VAL A 142 -14.07 -3.11 11.08
C VAL A 142 -14.81 -2.11 11.98
N LYS A 143 -16.04 -1.74 11.62
CA LYS A 143 -16.90 -0.83 12.38
C LYS A 143 -18.37 -1.23 12.22
N PRO A 144 -19.00 -1.79 13.23
CA PRO A 144 -20.44 -2.08 13.19
C PRO A 144 -21.27 -0.81 13.49
N ASP A 145 -21.14 0.26 12.69
CA ASP A 145 -22.01 1.43 12.77
C ASP A 145 -23.08 1.34 11.67
N PRO A 146 -24.39 1.27 12.04
CA PRO A 146 -25.47 1.15 11.05
C PRO A 146 -25.55 2.33 10.05
N TYR A 147 -25.11 3.53 10.43
CA TYR A 147 -25.09 4.68 9.54
C TYR A 147 -23.99 4.55 8.50
N ASP A 148 -22.79 4.20 8.95
CA ASP A 148 -21.65 3.95 8.06
C ASP A 148 -21.94 2.77 7.13
N ASP A 149 -22.53 1.67 7.63
CA ASP A 149 -22.92 0.52 6.82
C ASP A 149 -23.89 0.92 5.69
N ALA A 150 -24.94 1.69 5.99
CA ALA A 150 -25.89 2.16 4.98
C ALA A 150 -25.24 3.07 3.91
N TYR A 151 -24.26 3.89 4.31
CA TYR A 151 -23.50 4.74 3.39
C TYR A 151 -22.56 3.90 2.52
N TYR A 152 -21.79 3.00 3.11
CA TYR A 152 -20.82 2.17 2.40
C TYR A 152 -21.49 1.16 1.47
N ARG A 153 -22.61 0.55 1.85
CA ARG A 153 -23.40 -0.32 0.95
C ARG A 153 -23.90 0.38 -0.28
N ARG A 154 -24.09 1.69 -0.22
CA ARG A 154 -24.55 2.49 -1.37
C ARG A 154 -23.40 2.85 -2.33
N TRP A 155 -22.22 3.16 -1.81
CA TRP A 155 -21.13 3.77 -2.55
C TRP A 155 -19.87 2.90 -2.59
N MET A 156 -19.52 2.28 -1.49
CA MET A 156 -18.51 1.24 -1.41
C MET A 156 -18.73 0.45 -0.10
N HIS A 157 -18.43 -0.84 -0.11
CA HIS A 157 -18.67 -1.71 1.03
C HIS A 157 -17.33 -2.10 1.65
N GLU A 158 -17.23 -2.00 2.99
CA GLU A 158 -16.01 -2.27 3.76
C GLU A 158 -16.31 -3.36 4.82
N LEU A 159 -15.44 -4.37 4.85
CA LEU A 159 -15.39 -5.43 5.83
C LEU A 159 -14.09 -5.38 6.63
#